data_f05d0017c867a85330c7395f26635dac
#
_entry.id   f05d0017c867a85330c7395f26635dac
#
_cell.length_a   1.000
_cell.length_b   1.000
_cell.length_c   1.000
_cell.angle_alpha   90.00
_cell.angle_beta   90.00
_cell.angle_gamma   90.00
#
_symmetry.space_group_name_H-M   'P 1'
#
loop_
_entity.id
_entity.type
_entity.pdbx_description
1 polymer ?
#
loop_
_entity_poly.entity_id
_entity_poly.type
_entity_poly.pdbx_seq_one_letter_code
_entity_poly.pdbx_strand_id
1 'polypeptide(L)'
;MLVGRVAGLIMMGILASCARRDGMAGDETAAVDCRFSNPIAAGADPWVIRHGDAYYYIKSSNNRIWIATATTLIGALTATGVPVWTAPDAGWNRGNVWAPELHFIEGRWYVYYAAGKPGAPFTSQQAGVLQSTGPSAVGTYVDRGMLYTGDSAGTGTGNRWAIDLTVARIRGRRYAVWSGWAHNATSDRTPQQLYIAPMVNPWTISANRVMLSAPVEQWERGPELDLEEGPEFLQHDGNVFLIYSTRDSWLKEYALGQLRLRPPPADPLNAASWEKSGPVFQARDGVYGVGHASFTTSRDGSQDWVVYHSKKTAAPGWERDIRAQPFSWSARGTPEFGLPALSGDRLPLPAEECHSPSSGI
;
A
#
# COMPACT_ATOMS: atom_id res chain seq x y z
N MET A 1 68.62 47.82 63.59
CA MET A 1 69.90 47.50 62.87
C MET A 1 69.57 47.11 61.39
N LEU A 2 70.26 47.82 60.53
CA LEU A 2 70.54 47.65 59.07
C LEU A 2 69.31 47.63 58.17
N VAL A 3 69.07 48.68 57.42
CA VAL A 3 69.71 49.29 56.23
C VAL A 3 69.62 48.36 54.99
N GLY A 4 68.94 48.85 53.97
CA GLY A 4 69.32 48.40 52.64
C GLY A 4 68.34 48.61 51.49
N ARG A 5 68.42 49.75 50.95
CA ARG A 5 68.45 50.18 49.55
C ARG A 5 67.25 49.83 48.58
N VAL A 6 66.72 50.95 48.11
CA VAL A 6 65.90 51.18 46.91
C VAL A 6 66.64 50.87 45.62
N ALA A 7 66.04 50.20 44.68
CA ALA A 7 66.42 50.22 43.23
C ALA A 7 65.14 50.29 42.44
N GLY A 8 64.96 51.38 41.72
CA GLY A 8 63.87 51.58 40.80
C GLY A 8 64.07 50.78 39.51
N LEU A 9 63.03 50.29 38.94
CA LEU A 9 63.03 49.71 37.58
C LEU A 9 61.92 50.34 36.78
N ILE A 10 62.29 50.84 35.65
CA ILE A 10 61.50 51.52 34.64
C ILE A 10 60.56 50.48 33.99
N MET A 11 59.26 50.76 33.99
CA MET A 11 58.28 49.92 33.36
C MET A 11 58.02 50.38 31.92
N MET A 12 58.49 49.62 30.97
CA MET A 12 58.28 49.81 29.52
C MET A 12 56.95 49.20 29.17
N GLY A 13 55.94 50.00 28.83
CA GLY A 13 54.61 49.50 28.43
C GLY A 13 54.62 48.84 27.05
N ILE A 14 54.27 47.59 27.02
CA ILE A 14 54.00 46.89 25.77
C ILE A 14 52.49 46.93 25.54
N LEU A 15 52.05 47.69 24.52
CA LEU A 15 50.70 47.69 24.00
C LEU A 15 50.44 46.35 23.28
N ALA A 16 49.75 45.44 23.93
CA ALA A 16 49.24 44.25 23.29
C ALA A 16 47.98 44.61 22.49
N SER A 17 48.10 44.60 21.17
CA SER A 17 46.97 44.68 20.23
C SER A 17 46.16 43.40 20.30
N CYS A 18 44.93 43.47 20.87
CA CYS A 18 43.93 42.40 20.76
C CYS A 18 43.39 42.35 19.32
N ALA A 19 43.94 41.52 18.50
CA ALA A 19 43.29 41.12 17.25
C ALA A 19 42.05 40.27 17.62
N ARG A 20 40.86 40.84 17.43
CA ARG A 20 39.61 40.06 17.40
C ARG A 20 39.76 39.03 16.24
N ARG A 21 39.83 37.76 16.58
CA ARG A 21 39.49 36.68 15.65
C ARG A 21 37.98 36.69 15.52
N ASP A 22 37.48 37.22 14.43
CA ASP A 22 36.15 36.94 13.97
C ASP A 22 36.06 35.40 13.73
N GLY A 23 35.43 34.70 14.67
CA GLY A 23 35.08 33.32 14.52
C GLY A 23 34.10 33.25 13.35
N MET A 24 34.54 32.71 12.21
CA MET A 24 33.60 32.20 11.22
C MET A 24 32.71 31.18 11.95
N ALA A 25 31.44 31.53 12.17
CA ALA A 25 30.38 30.56 12.48
C ALA A 25 30.34 29.62 11.28
N GLY A 26 30.93 28.44 11.44
CA GLY A 26 30.72 27.37 10.48
C GLY A 26 29.22 27.14 10.40
N ASP A 27 28.70 27.31 9.22
CA ASP A 27 27.32 26.89 8.89
C ASP A 27 27.30 25.36 9.09
N GLU A 28 26.93 24.93 10.29
CA GLU A 28 26.59 23.51 10.53
C GLU A 28 25.37 23.24 9.70
N THR A 29 25.57 22.83 8.44
CA THR A 29 24.50 22.23 7.65
C THR A 29 23.98 21.04 8.45
N ALA A 30 22.79 21.19 9.04
CA ALA A 30 22.15 20.13 9.78
C ALA A 30 22.14 18.87 8.92
N ALA A 31 22.72 17.79 9.43
CA ALA A 31 22.76 16.52 8.71
C ALA A 31 21.33 16.13 8.34
N VAL A 32 21.08 15.87 7.06
CA VAL A 32 19.76 15.43 6.59
C VAL A 32 19.47 14.10 7.25
N ASP A 33 18.34 14.05 7.97
CA ASP A 33 17.88 12.82 8.59
C ASP A 33 17.24 11.89 7.56
N CYS A 34 17.99 10.92 7.06
CA CYS A 34 17.60 9.94 6.05
C CYS A 34 16.77 8.79 6.62
N ARG A 35 15.94 9.06 7.60
CA ARG A 35 15.12 8.05 8.28
C ARG A 35 13.68 8.52 8.47
N PHE A 36 12.78 7.55 8.51
CA PHE A 36 11.40 7.74 8.88
C PHE A 36 11.00 6.77 10.00
N SER A 37 9.81 6.91 10.55
CA SER A 37 9.26 5.98 11.53
C SER A 37 7.84 5.58 11.17
N ASN A 38 7.49 4.33 11.46
CA ASN A 38 6.11 3.84 11.45
C ASN A 38 5.41 4.17 12.78
N PRO A 39 4.08 4.42 12.77
CA PRO A 39 3.24 4.58 11.58
C PRO A 39 3.51 5.89 10.84
N ILE A 40 3.24 5.90 9.51
CA ILE A 40 3.49 7.04 8.63
C ILE A 40 2.32 8.02 8.65
N ALA A 41 1.10 7.51 8.56
CA ALA A 41 -0.13 8.28 8.52
C ALA A 41 -1.32 7.45 9.04
N ALA A 42 -2.39 8.12 9.46
CA ALA A 42 -3.66 7.44 9.71
C ALA A 42 -4.31 7.04 8.38
N GLY A 43 -4.85 5.83 8.28
CA GLY A 43 -5.50 5.34 7.08
C GLY A 43 -5.60 3.83 7.03
N ALA A 44 -6.26 3.35 6.00
CA ALA A 44 -6.47 1.93 5.73
C ALA A 44 -6.31 1.63 4.25
N ASP A 45 -6.15 0.34 3.94
CA ASP A 45 -6.19 -0.21 2.59
C ASP A 45 -5.29 0.57 1.61
N PRO A 46 -3.98 0.70 1.93
CA PRO A 46 -3.08 1.55 1.15
C PRO A 46 -2.76 0.91 -0.19
N TRP A 47 -2.89 1.71 -1.25
CA TRP A 47 -2.37 1.34 -2.56
C TRP A 47 -1.37 2.37 -3.04
N VAL A 48 -0.19 1.92 -3.45
CA VAL A 48 0.89 2.76 -3.98
C VAL A 48 1.41 2.20 -5.29
N ILE A 49 1.55 3.05 -6.29
CA ILE A 49 2.23 2.71 -7.54
C ILE A 49 3.34 3.74 -7.82
N ARG A 50 4.52 3.27 -8.22
CA ARG A 50 5.56 4.10 -8.81
C ARG A 50 5.39 4.13 -10.32
N HIS A 51 5.33 5.31 -10.91
CA HIS A 51 5.30 5.48 -12.36
C HIS A 51 6.17 6.67 -12.77
N GLY A 52 7.17 6.43 -13.61
CA GLY A 52 8.21 7.40 -13.89
C GLY A 52 8.97 7.80 -12.62
N ASP A 53 9.12 9.09 -12.40
CA ASP A 53 9.84 9.64 -11.24
C ASP A 53 8.95 9.95 -10.03
N ALA A 54 7.70 9.49 -10.04
CA ALA A 54 6.73 9.79 -9.00
C ALA A 54 6.10 8.53 -8.41
N TYR A 55 5.75 8.64 -7.12
CA TYR A 55 4.85 7.73 -6.42
C TYR A 55 3.46 8.32 -6.37
N TYR A 56 2.47 7.47 -6.53
CA TYR A 56 1.06 7.79 -6.44
C TYR A 56 0.44 6.94 -5.35
N TYR A 57 -0.12 7.59 -4.35
CA TYR A 57 -0.88 6.95 -3.29
C TYR A 57 -2.37 7.24 -3.50
N ILE A 58 -3.19 6.20 -3.56
CA ILE A 58 -4.63 6.33 -3.71
C ILE A 58 -5.33 5.86 -2.44
N LYS A 59 -6.40 6.53 -2.08
CA LYS A 59 -7.25 6.22 -0.93
C LYS A 59 -8.69 6.62 -1.14
N SER A 60 -9.61 6.05 -0.38
CA SER A 60 -11.00 6.50 -0.28
C SER A 60 -11.26 7.19 1.05
N SER A 61 -12.07 8.23 1.03
CA SER A 61 -12.58 8.90 2.22
C SER A 61 -13.87 9.64 1.89
N ASN A 62 -14.90 9.51 2.74
CA ASN A 62 -16.18 10.19 2.59
C ASN A 62 -16.81 9.97 1.19
N ASN A 63 -16.82 8.72 0.73
CA ASN A 63 -17.31 8.31 -0.59
C ASN A 63 -16.63 9.04 -1.77
N ARG A 64 -15.39 9.46 -1.60
CA ARG A 64 -14.53 10.04 -2.62
C ARG A 64 -13.25 9.25 -2.75
N ILE A 65 -12.68 9.26 -3.96
CA ILE A 65 -11.37 8.70 -4.26
C ILE A 65 -10.38 9.85 -4.39
N TRP A 66 -9.27 9.74 -3.69
CA TRP A 66 -8.21 10.75 -3.60
C TRP A 66 -6.90 10.17 -4.12
N ILE A 67 -6.14 10.96 -4.86
CA ILE A 67 -4.78 10.60 -5.28
C ILE A 67 -3.82 11.65 -4.76
N ALA A 68 -2.79 11.19 -4.05
CA ALA A 68 -1.63 11.96 -3.65
C ALA A 68 -0.43 11.58 -4.53
N THR A 69 0.45 12.52 -4.81
CA THR A 69 1.66 12.28 -5.59
C THR A 69 2.85 13.00 -4.99
N ALA A 70 4.01 12.35 -5.03
CA ALA A 70 5.30 12.94 -4.63
C ALA A 70 6.44 12.21 -5.35
N THR A 71 7.62 12.81 -5.31
CA THR A 71 8.84 12.17 -5.83
C THR A 71 9.46 11.16 -4.86
N THR A 72 8.93 11.07 -3.63
CA THR A 72 9.35 10.12 -2.60
C THR A 72 8.16 9.29 -2.13
N LEU A 73 8.41 8.04 -1.71
CA LEU A 73 7.39 7.14 -1.18
C LEU A 73 6.73 7.72 0.07
N ILE A 74 7.55 8.13 1.04
CA ILE A 74 7.03 8.69 2.30
C ILE A 74 6.28 10.01 2.05
N GLY A 75 6.78 10.84 1.12
CA GLY A 75 6.09 12.05 0.70
C GLY A 75 4.71 11.78 0.10
N ALA A 76 4.56 10.76 -0.74
CA ALA A 76 3.26 10.38 -1.30
C ALA A 76 2.28 9.88 -0.22
N LEU A 77 2.77 9.03 0.72
CA LEU A 77 1.95 8.47 1.80
C LEU A 77 1.48 9.53 2.81
N THR A 78 2.21 10.64 2.97
CA THR A 78 1.87 11.73 3.90
C THR A 78 1.11 12.88 3.23
N ALA A 79 1.11 12.98 1.92
CA ALA A 79 0.44 14.05 1.20
C ALA A 79 -1.10 13.93 1.29
N THR A 80 -1.77 15.06 1.36
CA THR A 80 -3.25 15.11 1.43
C THR A 80 -3.89 14.52 0.19
N GLY A 81 -3.30 14.77 -0.98
CA GLY A 81 -3.87 14.41 -2.28
C GLY A 81 -5.00 15.31 -2.72
N VAL A 82 -5.56 15.01 -3.89
CA VAL A 82 -6.72 15.71 -4.48
C VAL A 82 -7.82 14.70 -4.77
N PRO A 83 -9.10 15.09 -4.66
CA PRO A 83 -10.21 14.22 -5.03
C PRO A 83 -10.28 14.11 -6.56
N VAL A 84 -10.32 12.89 -7.07
CA VAL A 84 -10.40 12.60 -8.51
C VAL A 84 -11.77 12.07 -8.91
N TRP A 85 -12.53 11.54 -7.96
CA TRP A 85 -13.89 11.07 -8.18
C TRP A 85 -14.72 11.12 -6.89
N THR A 86 -16.02 11.33 -7.05
CA THR A 86 -17.00 11.32 -5.95
C THR A 86 -18.15 10.39 -6.34
N ALA A 87 -18.59 9.56 -5.41
CA ALA A 87 -19.74 8.71 -5.60
C ALA A 87 -20.97 9.52 -6.02
N PRO A 88 -21.75 9.08 -7.02
CA PRO A 88 -22.96 9.77 -7.44
C PRO A 88 -24.08 9.62 -6.39
N ASP A 89 -25.08 10.49 -6.45
CA ASP A 89 -26.24 10.44 -5.57
C ASP A 89 -27.18 9.24 -5.87
N ALA A 90 -27.07 8.68 -7.06
CA ALA A 90 -27.88 7.56 -7.54
C ALA A 90 -27.04 6.48 -8.23
N GLY A 91 -27.58 5.28 -8.33
CA GLY A 91 -26.92 4.16 -8.97
C GLY A 91 -26.41 3.12 -7.97
N TRP A 92 -25.66 2.15 -8.47
CA TRP A 92 -25.13 1.03 -7.69
C TRP A 92 -23.98 1.47 -6.75
N ASN A 93 -23.19 2.46 -7.14
CA ASN A 93 -21.96 2.91 -6.49
C ASN A 93 -22.11 4.25 -5.73
N ARG A 94 -23.28 4.47 -5.14
CA ARG A 94 -23.62 5.73 -4.48
C ARG A 94 -23.08 5.87 -3.05
N GLY A 95 -22.35 4.89 -2.55
CA GLY A 95 -21.76 4.93 -1.21
C GLY A 95 -20.85 3.76 -0.93
N ASN A 96 -20.29 3.73 0.29
CA ASN A 96 -19.37 2.69 0.74
C ASN A 96 -18.24 2.44 -0.25
N VAL A 97 -17.57 3.53 -0.67
CA VAL A 97 -16.42 3.48 -1.60
C VAL A 97 -15.19 3.02 -0.85
N TRP A 98 -14.68 1.82 -1.19
CA TRP A 98 -13.61 1.16 -0.47
C TRP A 98 -12.43 0.79 -1.38
N ALA A 99 -11.24 0.69 -0.76
CA ALA A 99 -10.03 0.10 -1.28
C ALA A 99 -9.77 0.37 -2.77
N PRO A 100 -9.62 1.64 -3.20
CA PRO A 100 -9.32 1.94 -4.59
C PRO A 100 -7.87 1.58 -4.91
N GLU A 101 -7.65 1.00 -6.09
CA GLU A 101 -6.34 0.69 -6.65
C GLU A 101 -6.09 1.47 -7.93
N LEU A 102 -4.91 2.05 -8.08
CA LEU A 102 -4.52 2.87 -9.22
C LEU A 102 -3.54 2.12 -10.14
N HIS A 103 -3.94 1.85 -11.36
CA HIS A 103 -3.14 1.10 -12.34
C HIS A 103 -2.87 1.93 -13.59
N PHE A 104 -1.64 1.87 -14.12
CA PHE A 104 -1.29 2.43 -15.42
C PHE A 104 -1.26 1.32 -16.47
N ILE A 105 -2.24 1.33 -17.38
CA ILE A 105 -2.43 0.26 -18.36
C ILE A 105 -2.58 0.87 -19.75
N GLU A 106 -1.71 0.46 -20.68
CA GLU A 106 -1.80 0.85 -22.10
C GLU A 106 -1.92 2.36 -22.31
N GLY A 107 -1.11 3.14 -21.55
CA GLY A 107 -1.05 4.59 -21.67
C GLY A 107 -2.17 5.36 -20.97
N ARG A 108 -2.96 4.72 -20.15
CA ARG A 108 -4.06 5.31 -19.39
C ARG A 108 -4.04 4.87 -17.93
N TRP A 109 -4.58 5.70 -17.04
CA TRP A 109 -4.80 5.36 -15.65
C TRP A 109 -6.19 4.79 -15.45
N TYR A 110 -6.26 3.74 -14.63
CA TYR A 110 -7.49 3.09 -14.21
C TYR A 110 -7.53 3.02 -12.70
N VAL A 111 -8.72 3.26 -12.14
CA VAL A 111 -8.97 3.05 -10.71
C VAL A 111 -9.98 1.92 -10.59
N TYR A 112 -9.57 0.83 -9.97
CA TYR A 112 -10.49 -0.22 -9.54
C TYR A 112 -10.91 0.08 -8.12
N TYR A 113 -12.19 -0.09 -7.80
CA TYR A 113 -12.73 0.25 -6.49
C TYR A 113 -13.94 -0.63 -6.18
N ALA A 114 -14.28 -0.77 -4.89
CA ALA A 114 -15.54 -1.33 -4.47
C ALA A 114 -16.50 -0.23 -4.04
N ALA A 115 -17.78 -0.41 -4.34
CA ALA A 115 -18.84 0.48 -3.87
C ALA A 115 -20.19 -0.23 -3.81
N GLY A 116 -21.13 0.37 -3.11
CA GLY A 116 -22.46 -0.18 -2.96
C GLY A 116 -23.50 0.88 -2.54
N LYS A 117 -24.55 0.43 -1.89
CA LYS A 117 -25.54 1.31 -1.24
C LYS A 117 -24.97 1.85 0.07
N PRO A 118 -25.28 3.10 0.46
CA PRO A 118 -24.83 3.65 1.74
C PRO A 118 -25.31 2.84 2.93
N GLY A 119 -24.45 2.74 3.96
CA GLY A 119 -24.77 2.11 5.24
C GLY A 119 -24.64 0.59 5.24
N ALA A 120 -24.79 0.02 6.44
CA ALA A 120 -24.81 -1.42 6.68
C ALA A 120 -26.23 -1.98 6.52
N PRO A 121 -26.38 -3.32 6.29
CA PRO A 121 -25.30 -4.27 6.06
C PRO A 121 -24.66 -4.09 4.68
N PHE A 122 -23.36 -4.35 4.57
CA PHE A 122 -22.56 -4.11 3.36
C PHE A 122 -22.72 -5.22 2.30
N THR A 123 -23.97 -5.59 2.04
CA THR A 123 -24.32 -6.73 1.16
C THR A 123 -24.47 -6.36 -0.31
N SER A 124 -24.27 -5.10 -0.65
CA SER A 124 -24.46 -4.58 -2.01
C SER A 124 -23.16 -4.21 -2.73
N GLN A 125 -22.01 -4.53 -2.15
CA GLN A 125 -20.71 -4.18 -2.71
C GLN A 125 -20.47 -4.87 -4.07
N GLN A 126 -19.98 -4.07 -5.02
CA GLN A 126 -19.61 -4.49 -6.36
C GLN A 126 -18.30 -3.83 -6.75
N ALA A 127 -17.53 -4.50 -7.59
CA ALA A 127 -16.32 -3.92 -8.16
C ALA A 127 -16.66 -3.00 -9.34
N GLY A 128 -16.05 -1.83 -9.39
CA GLY A 128 -16.17 -0.86 -10.46
C GLY A 128 -14.84 -0.40 -10.99
N VAL A 129 -14.84 0.27 -12.13
CA VAL A 129 -13.63 0.82 -12.73
C VAL A 129 -13.85 2.20 -13.32
N LEU A 130 -12.91 3.10 -13.00
CA LEU A 130 -12.81 4.44 -13.59
C LEU A 130 -11.63 4.45 -14.57
N GLN A 131 -11.73 5.23 -15.63
CA GLN A 131 -10.65 5.46 -16.58
C GLN A 131 -10.31 6.94 -16.67
N SER A 132 -9.03 7.31 -16.62
CA SER A 132 -8.60 8.69 -16.80
C SER A 132 -8.97 9.21 -18.20
N THR A 133 -9.42 10.47 -18.27
CA THR A 133 -9.71 11.14 -19.55
C THR A 133 -8.45 11.62 -20.25
N GLY A 134 -7.38 11.85 -19.48
CA GLY A 134 -6.07 12.33 -19.96
C GLY A 134 -4.92 11.42 -19.52
N PRO A 135 -3.67 11.85 -19.75
CA PRO A 135 -2.47 11.08 -19.42
C PRO A 135 -2.10 11.16 -17.92
N SER A 136 -2.66 12.11 -17.17
CA SER A 136 -2.35 12.32 -15.76
C SER A 136 -3.19 11.40 -14.86
N ALA A 137 -2.57 10.85 -13.81
CA ALA A 137 -3.28 10.15 -12.73
C ALA A 137 -4.13 11.12 -11.90
N VAL A 138 -3.63 12.34 -11.72
CA VAL A 138 -4.34 13.42 -11.02
C VAL A 138 -5.14 14.22 -12.04
N GLY A 139 -6.38 13.81 -12.27
CA GLY A 139 -7.22 14.42 -13.31
C GLY A 139 -8.67 13.93 -13.21
N THR A 140 -9.41 14.10 -14.28
CA THR A 140 -10.80 13.65 -14.39
C THR A 140 -10.85 12.18 -14.85
N TYR A 141 -11.87 11.49 -14.36
CA TYR A 141 -12.12 10.09 -14.68
C TYR A 141 -13.54 9.90 -15.23
N VAL A 142 -13.68 8.97 -16.16
CA VAL A 142 -14.96 8.46 -16.65
C VAL A 142 -15.25 7.16 -15.94
N ASP A 143 -16.44 7.03 -15.38
CA ASP A 143 -16.94 5.77 -14.83
C ASP A 143 -17.24 4.80 -15.98
N ARG A 144 -16.51 3.68 -16.01
CA ARG A 144 -16.70 2.59 -16.99
C ARG A 144 -17.74 1.58 -16.50
N GLY A 145 -18.27 1.80 -15.29
CA GLY A 145 -19.31 0.99 -14.71
C GLY A 145 -18.83 -0.19 -13.88
N MET A 146 -19.77 -1.03 -13.55
CA MET A 146 -19.59 -2.23 -12.75
C MET A 146 -18.87 -3.31 -13.58
N LEU A 147 -17.88 -3.94 -12.98
CA LEU A 147 -17.25 -5.14 -13.52
C LEU A 147 -18.14 -6.37 -13.27
N TYR A 148 -18.14 -7.28 -14.22
CA TYR A 148 -18.86 -8.54 -14.04
C TYR A 148 -18.06 -9.52 -13.17
N THR A 149 -18.57 -9.87 -12.00
CA THR A 149 -17.91 -10.76 -11.03
C THR A 149 -18.70 -12.03 -10.73
N GLY A 150 -19.62 -12.41 -11.64
CA GLY A 150 -20.58 -13.51 -11.45
C GLY A 150 -20.23 -14.81 -12.18
N ASP A 151 -21.23 -15.67 -12.27
CA ASP A 151 -21.12 -17.04 -12.77
C ASP A 151 -21.82 -17.25 -14.14
N SER A 152 -22.27 -16.16 -14.78
CA SER A 152 -23.04 -16.20 -16.06
C SER A 152 -22.60 -15.07 -16.99
N ALA A 153 -21.32 -14.97 -17.29
CA ALA A 153 -20.73 -13.89 -18.09
C ALA A 153 -21.38 -13.73 -19.47
N GLY A 154 -21.81 -14.82 -20.08
CA GLY A 154 -22.48 -14.79 -21.39
C GLY A 154 -23.83 -14.06 -21.39
N THR A 155 -24.50 -13.91 -20.27
CA THR A 155 -25.77 -13.19 -20.12
C THR A 155 -25.61 -11.82 -19.45
N GLY A 156 -24.47 -11.58 -18.78
CA GLY A 156 -24.21 -10.37 -17.99
C GLY A 156 -25.14 -10.23 -16.77
N THR A 157 -25.87 -11.28 -16.39
CA THR A 157 -26.77 -11.30 -15.25
C THR A 157 -26.17 -12.06 -14.07
N GLY A 158 -26.72 -11.86 -12.87
CA GLY A 158 -26.30 -12.63 -11.70
C GLY A 158 -24.92 -12.22 -11.17
N ASN A 159 -24.61 -10.92 -11.21
CA ASN A 159 -23.38 -10.42 -10.60
C ASN A 159 -23.28 -10.79 -9.12
N ARG A 160 -22.07 -10.95 -8.62
CA ARG A 160 -21.80 -11.36 -7.24
C ARG A 160 -21.13 -10.24 -6.47
N TRP A 161 -21.35 -10.24 -5.18
CA TRP A 161 -20.65 -9.37 -4.24
C TRP A 161 -19.13 -9.48 -4.44
N ALA A 162 -18.46 -8.33 -4.53
CA ALA A 162 -17.03 -8.25 -4.81
C ALA A 162 -16.41 -6.97 -4.24
N ILE A 163 -15.23 -7.12 -3.62
CA ILE A 163 -14.39 -6.03 -3.12
C ILE A 163 -12.93 -6.28 -3.49
N ASP A 164 -12.09 -5.26 -3.34
CA ASP A 164 -10.62 -5.35 -3.42
C ASP A 164 -10.16 -6.00 -4.74
N LEU A 165 -10.65 -5.47 -5.86
CA LEU A 165 -10.32 -6.03 -7.16
C LEU A 165 -9.00 -5.45 -7.67
N THR A 166 -8.02 -6.34 -7.83
CA THR A 166 -6.73 -6.06 -8.44
C THR A 166 -6.61 -6.65 -9.85
N VAL A 167 -5.71 -6.11 -10.67
CA VAL A 167 -5.45 -6.61 -12.01
C VAL A 167 -3.96 -6.75 -12.30
N ALA A 168 -3.60 -7.82 -13.03
CA ALA A 168 -2.25 -8.00 -13.51
C ALA A 168 -2.20 -8.67 -14.88
N ARG A 169 -1.04 -8.56 -15.53
CA ARG A 169 -0.71 -9.40 -16.69
C ARG A 169 0.12 -10.60 -16.24
N ILE A 170 -0.38 -11.79 -16.52
CA ILE A 170 0.35 -13.04 -16.30
C ILE A 170 0.59 -13.65 -17.67
N ARG A 171 1.86 -13.84 -18.06
CA ARG A 171 2.24 -14.45 -19.34
C ARG A 171 1.52 -13.83 -20.56
N GLY A 172 1.43 -12.50 -20.56
CA GLY A 172 0.83 -11.72 -21.64
C GLY A 172 -0.70 -11.59 -21.62
N ARG A 173 -1.41 -12.31 -20.76
CA ARG A 173 -2.87 -12.21 -20.58
C ARG A 173 -3.21 -11.39 -19.35
N ARG A 174 -4.30 -10.63 -19.41
CA ARG A 174 -4.80 -9.84 -18.25
C ARG A 174 -5.81 -10.64 -17.46
N TYR A 175 -5.68 -10.58 -16.14
CA TYR A 175 -6.58 -11.19 -15.18
C TYR A 175 -6.98 -10.17 -14.13
N ALA A 176 -8.22 -10.30 -13.64
CA ALA A 176 -8.68 -9.67 -12.43
C ALA A 176 -8.76 -10.72 -11.32
N VAL A 177 -8.38 -10.34 -10.10
CA VAL A 177 -8.58 -11.13 -8.88
C VAL A 177 -9.28 -10.25 -7.87
N TRP A 178 -10.18 -10.80 -7.09
CA TRP A 178 -10.95 -10.06 -6.07
C TRP A 178 -11.39 -10.94 -4.91
N SER A 179 -11.76 -10.32 -3.82
CA SER A 179 -12.48 -10.94 -2.72
C SER A 179 -13.98 -10.97 -3.05
N GLY A 180 -14.61 -12.11 -2.88
CA GLY A 180 -16.02 -12.30 -3.24
C GLY A 180 -16.72 -13.36 -2.41
N TRP A 181 -18.05 -13.38 -2.51
CA TRP A 181 -18.89 -14.40 -1.89
C TRP A 181 -19.24 -15.52 -2.87
N ALA A 182 -19.37 -16.74 -2.36
CA ALA A 182 -19.85 -17.87 -3.17
C ALA A 182 -21.24 -17.60 -3.76
N HIS A 183 -22.13 -17.03 -2.93
CA HIS A 183 -23.48 -16.62 -3.30
C HIS A 183 -23.79 -15.25 -2.68
N ASN A 184 -24.64 -14.45 -3.32
CA ASN A 184 -25.12 -13.23 -2.70
C ASN A 184 -25.90 -13.59 -1.42
N ALA A 185 -25.68 -12.80 -0.37
CA ALA A 185 -26.20 -13.02 0.96
C ALA A 185 -26.85 -11.76 1.52
N THR A 186 -27.61 -11.92 2.58
CA THR A 186 -28.27 -10.82 3.32
C THR A 186 -27.47 -10.36 4.54
N SER A 187 -26.37 -11.03 4.85
CA SER A 187 -25.45 -10.71 5.93
C SER A 187 -24.06 -10.43 5.39
N ASP A 188 -23.43 -9.37 5.86
CA ASP A 188 -22.02 -9.05 5.59
C ASP A 188 -21.02 -9.86 6.43
N ARG A 189 -21.51 -10.78 7.25
CA ARG A 189 -20.73 -11.84 7.93
C ARG A 189 -20.64 -13.12 7.11
N THR A 190 -20.68 -12.99 5.78
CA THR A 190 -20.54 -14.11 4.84
C THR A 190 -19.07 -14.35 4.54
N PRO A 191 -18.57 -15.60 4.60
CA PRO A 191 -17.19 -15.93 4.28
C PRO A 191 -16.76 -15.41 2.91
N GLN A 192 -15.55 -14.88 2.84
CA GLN A 192 -14.98 -14.30 1.63
C GLN A 192 -13.91 -15.22 1.06
N GLN A 193 -13.90 -15.35 -0.26
CA GLN A 193 -13.00 -16.21 -1.04
C GLN A 193 -12.36 -15.40 -2.16
N LEU A 194 -11.20 -15.82 -2.63
CA LEU A 194 -10.57 -15.21 -3.80
C LEU A 194 -11.10 -15.82 -5.09
N TYR A 195 -11.44 -14.96 -6.02
CA TYR A 195 -11.88 -15.32 -7.38
C TYR A 195 -10.96 -14.70 -8.41
N ILE A 196 -10.78 -15.39 -9.54
CA ILE A 196 -10.02 -14.93 -10.69
C ILE A 196 -10.87 -15.04 -11.97
N ALA A 197 -10.69 -14.10 -12.88
CA ALA A 197 -11.26 -14.18 -14.23
C ALA A 197 -10.35 -13.47 -15.26
N PRO A 198 -10.37 -13.90 -16.53
CA PRO A 198 -9.65 -13.23 -17.60
C PRO A 198 -10.37 -11.95 -18.02
N MET A 199 -9.58 -10.97 -18.49
CA MET A 199 -10.10 -9.71 -19.02
C MET A 199 -9.68 -9.50 -20.47
N VAL A 200 -10.60 -8.99 -21.31
CA VAL A 200 -10.30 -8.61 -22.71
C VAL A 200 -9.77 -7.18 -22.82
N ASN A 201 -10.13 -6.32 -21.89
CA ASN A 201 -9.68 -4.94 -21.77
C ASN A 201 -9.72 -4.52 -20.29
N PRO A 202 -9.23 -3.33 -19.89
CA PRO A 202 -9.19 -2.94 -18.48
C PRO A 202 -10.55 -2.80 -17.78
N TRP A 203 -11.66 -2.84 -18.46
CA TRP A 203 -13.00 -2.67 -17.88
C TRP A 203 -13.98 -3.80 -18.23
N THR A 204 -13.49 -4.93 -18.80
CA THR A 204 -14.36 -6.04 -19.18
C THR A 204 -13.78 -7.38 -18.79
N ILE A 205 -14.38 -8.04 -17.84
CA ILE A 205 -14.17 -9.44 -17.51
C ILE A 205 -14.87 -10.28 -18.60
N SER A 206 -14.17 -11.25 -19.18
CA SER A 206 -14.57 -11.95 -20.41
C SER A 206 -15.11 -13.36 -20.20
N ALA A 207 -15.11 -13.85 -18.95
CA ALA A 207 -15.56 -15.21 -18.64
C ALA A 207 -16.15 -15.26 -17.21
N ASN A 208 -16.76 -16.38 -16.88
CA ASN A 208 -17.15 -16.68 -15.52
C ASN A 208 -15.93 -16.69 -14.60
N ARG A 209 -16.15 -16.27 -13.37
CA ARG A 209 -15.14 -16.35 -12.32
C ARG A 209 -14.78 -17.80 -11.99
N VAL A 210 -13.56 -18.01 -11.58
CA VAL A 210 -13.08 -19.25 -10.98
C VAL A 210 -12.72 -18.97 -9.52
N MET A 211 -13.18 -19.78 -8.59
CA MET A 211 -12.73 -19.71 -7.19
C MET A 211 -11.27 -20.15 -7.16
N LEU A 212 -10.39 -19.22 -6.76
CA LEU A 212 -8.96 -19.43 -6.72
C LEU A 212 -8.50 -20.00 -5.38
N SER A 213 -9.07 -19.48 -4.30
CA SER A 213 -8.73 -19.82 -2.92
C SER A 213 -9.92 -19.60 -1.99
N ALA A 214 -9.92 -20.31 -0.87
CA ALA A 214 -10.87 -20.14 0.23
C ALA A 214 -10.13 -20.30 1.57
N PRO A 215 -10.57 -19.65 2.67
CA PRO A 215 -9.91 -19.64 3.96
C PRO A 215 -10.10 -20.97 4.70
N VAL A 216 -9.44 -22.01 4.23
CA VAL A 216 -9.58 -23.39 4.75
C VAL A 216 -8.49 -23.78 5.75
N GLU A 217 -7.33 -23.11 5.69
CA GLU A 217 -6.23 -23.38 6.58
C GLU A 217 -6.47 -22.83 7.99
N GLN A 218 -5.94 -23.49 9.00
CA GLN A 218 -6.14 -23.08 10.40
C GLN A 218 -5.65 -21.64 10.66
N TRP A 219 -4.58 -21.24 10.00
CA TRP A 219 -4.01 -19.91 10.14
C TRP A 219 -4.82 -18.82 9.40
N GLU A 220 -5.78 -19.18 8.56
CA GLU A 220 -6.67 -18.24 7.85
C GLU A 220 -7.98 -17.97 8.61
N ARG A 221 -8.32 -18.85 9.55
CA ARG A 221 -9.60 -18.74 10.24
C ARG A 221 -9.59 -17.63 11.27
N GLY A 222 -10.56 -16.74 11.15
CA GLY A 222 -10.81 -15.69 12.11
C GLY A 222 -11.67 -16.16 13.29
N PRO A 223 -11.68 -15.43 14.40
CA PRO A 223 -12.62 -15.68 15.49
C PRO A 223 -14.09 -15.44 15.14
N GLU A 224 -14.38 -14.52 14.20
CA GLU A 224 -15.75 -14.10 13.86
C GLU A 224 -16.09 -14.38 12.40
N LEU A 225 -15.11 -14.28 11.47
CA LEU A 225 -15.32 -14.43 10.04
C LEU A 225 -14.12 -15.06 9.37
N ASP A 226 -14.36 -16.11 8.58
CA ASP A 226 -13.35 -16.69 7.70
C ASP A 226 -13.31 -15.88 6.40
N LEU A 227 -12.20 -15.22 6.10
CA LEU A 227 -12.07 -14.39 4.92
C LEU A 227 -10.69 -14.45 4.28
N GLU A 228 -10.68 -14.22 2.97
CA GLU A 228 -9.53 -13.83 2.16
C GLU A 228 -9.92 -12.56 1.41
N GLU A 229 -9.14 -11.47 1.60
CA GLU A 229 -9.42 -10.16 0.98
C GLU A 229 -8.13 -9.42 0.65
N GLY A 230 -8.21 -8.22 0.05
CA GLY A 230 -7.06 -7.41 -0.32
C GLY A 230 -6.01 -8.16 -1.12
N PRO A 231 -6.39 -8.94 -2.18
CA PRO A 231 -5.41 -9.66 -2.99
C PRO A 231 -4.57 -8.68 -3.81
N GLU A 232 -3.25 -8.90 -3.83
CA GLU A 232 -2.31 -8.08 -4.57
C GLU A 232 -1.30 -8.93 -5.31
N PHE A 233 -1.08 -8.63 -6.60
CA PHE A 233 -0.07 -9.33 -7.38
C PHE A 233 1.34 -8.82 -7.09
N LEU A 234 2.26 -9.76 -6.86
CA LEU A 234 3.67 -9.50 -6.73
C LEU A 234 4.44 -10.40 -7.72
N GLN A 235 5.19 -9.80 -8.64
CA GLN A 235 5.91 -10.51 -9.69
C GLN A 235 7.40 -10.19 -9.60
N HIS A 236 8.23 -11.24 -9.59
CA HIS A 236 9.68 -11.10 -9.51
C HIS A 236 10.37 -12.29 -10.20
N ASP A 237 11.33 -12.02 -11.07
CA ASP A 237 12.14 -13.03 -11.80
C ASP A 237 11.30 -14.16 -12.42
N GLY A 238 10.18 -13.81 -13.04
CA GLY A 238 9.27 -14.76 -13.67
C GLY A 238 8.37 -15.53 -12.70
N ASN A 239 8.53 -15.38 -11.40
CA ASN A 239 7.59 -15.87 -10.39
C ASN A 239 6.39 -14.95 -10.29
N VAL A 240 5.22 -15.51 -10.03
CA VAL A 240 3.97 -14.79 -9.81
C VAL A 240 3.42 -15.20 -8.46
N PHE A 241 3.23 -14.24 -7.60
CA PHE A 241 2.58 -14.38 -6.31
C PHE A 241 1.29 -13.57 -6.27
N LEU A 242 0.34 -14.04 -5.50
CA LEU A 242 -0.82 -13.29 -5.06
C LEU A 242 -0.73 -13.24 -3.54
N ILE A 243 -0.47 -12.08 -3.00
CA ILE A 243 -0.45 -11.82 -1.57
C ILE A 243 -1.85 -11.35 -1.18
N TYR A 244 -2.41 -11.90 -0.14
CA TYR A 244 -3.76 -11.58 0.29
C TYR A 244 -3.85 -11.50 1.81
N SER A 245 -4.88 -10.86 2.29
CA SER A 245 -5.14 -10.73 3.71
C SER A 245 -6.15 -11.76 4.18
N THR A 246 -6.03 -12.17 5.42
CA THR A 246 -6.90 -13.17 6.01
C THR A 246 -7.18 -12.90 7.48
N ARG A 247 -8.19 -13.57 8.04
CA ARG A 247 -8.81 -13.32 9.34
C ARG A 247 -9.55 -11.99 9.38
N ASP A 248 -10.15 -11.68 10.50
CA ASP A 248 -11.00 -10.48 10.67
C ASP A 248 -10.17 -9.19 10.61
N SER A 249 -10.43 -8.32 9.64
CA SER A 249 -9.69 -7.06 9.43
C SER A 249 -9.86 -6.04 10.55
N TRP A 250 -10.85 -6.21 11.42
CA TRP A 250 -11.08 -5.38 12.62
C TRP A 250 -10.43 -5.95 13.90
N LEU A 251 -9.77 -7.13 13.81
CA LEU A 251 -9.11 -7.78 14.92
C LEU A 251 -7.58 -7.74 14.79
N LYS A 252 -6.90 -7.98 15.90
CA LYS A 252 -5.43 -7.91 15.96
C LYS A 252 -4.72 -9.07 15.23
N GLU A 253 -5.46 -10.11 14.88
CA GLU A 253 -4.97 -11.32 14.22
C GLU A 253 -4.88 -11.21 12.70
N TYR A 254 -5.41 -10.14 12.08
CA TYR A 254 -5.32 -9.91 10.64
C TYR A 254 -3.89 -10.07 10.13
N ALA A 255 -3.70 -10.79 9.03
CA ALA A 255 -2.39 -11.23 8.56
C ALA A 255 -2.37 -11.42 7.04
N LEU A 256 -1.18 -11.55 6.45
CA LEU A 256 -1.02 -11.87 5.03
C LEU A 256 -0.77 -13.36 4.81
N GLY A 257 -1.47 -13.90 3.82
CA GLY A 257 -1.19 -15.18 3.18
C GLY A 257 -0.65 -15.00 1.77
N GLN A 258 -0.26 -16.09 1.14
CA GLN A 258 0.36 -16.08 -0.16
C GLN A 258 -0.11 -17.28 -1.01
N LEU A 259 -0.39 -17.03 -2.28
CA LEU A 259 -0.49 -18.03 -3.34
C LEU A 259 0.67 -17.83 -4.31
N ARG A 260 1.39 -18.89 -4.65
CA ARG A 260 2.44 -18.89 -5.68
C ARG A 260 1.96 -19.66 -6.90
N LEU A 261 1.95 -19.03 -8.06
CA LEU A 261 1.66 -19.72 -9.32
C LEU A 261 2.82 -20.64 -9.69
N ARG A 262 2.53 -21.91 -9.93
CA ARG A 262 3.51 -22.86 -10.43
C ARG A 262 4.08 -22.43 -11.79
N PRO A 263 5.31 -22.85 -12.10
CA PRO A 263 5.90 -22.57 -13.42
C PRO A 263 5.02 -23.07 -14.58
N PRO A 264 5.22 -22.55 -15.81
CA PRO A 264 4.56 -23.08 -16.99
C PRO A 264 4.73 -24.61 -17.10
N PRO A 265 3.69 -25.34 -17.57
CA PRO A 265 2.47 -24.87 -18.25
C PRO A 265 1.27 -24.57 -17.33
N ALA A 266 1.46 -24.36 -16.03
CA ALA A 266 0.37 -24.10 -15.09
C ALA A 266 -0.55 -22.97 -15.56
N ASP A 267 -1.87 -23.23 -15.55
CA ASP A 267 -2.90 -22.26 -15.94
C ASP A 267 -3.32 -21.42 -14.73
N PRO A 268 -3.25 -20.07 -14.78
CA PRO A 268 -3.72 -19.20 -13.71
C PRO A 268 -5.20 -19.38 -13.36
N LEU A 269 -6.03 -19.87 -14.28
CA LEU A 269 -7.46 -20.14 -14.03
C LEU A 269 -7.71 -21.51 -13.38
N ASN A 270 -6.69 -22.27 -13.06
CA ASN A 270 -6.82 -23.52 -12.32
C ASN A 270 -6.31 -23.31 -10.87
N ALA A 271 -7.19 -23.41 -9.89
CA ALA A 271 -6.82 -23.27 -8.47
C ALA A 271 -5.67 -24.22 -8.07
N ALA A 272 -5.62 -25.44 -8.61
CA ALA A 272 -4.55 -26.40 -8.35
C ALA A 272 -3.18 -25.96 -8.90
N SER A 273 -3.13 -24.92 -9.75
CA SER A 273 -1.88 -24.33 -10.21
C SER A 273 -1.23 -23.39 -9.18
N TRP A 274 -1.93 -23.05 -8.11
CA TRP A 274 -1.45 -22.15 -7.08
C TRP A 274 -1.11 -22.91 -5.79
N GLU A 275 0.04 -22.59 -5.24
CA GLU A 275 0.53 -23.15 -3.98
C GLU A 275 0.29 -22.16 -2.86
N LYS A 276 -0.57 -22.52 -1.90
CA LYS A 276 -0.91 -21.70 -0.74
C LYS A 276 0.14 -21.88 0.36
N SER A 277 0.52 -20.78 1.00
CA SER A 277 1.35 -20.80 2.20
C SER A 277 1.09 -19.57 3.08
N GLY A 278 1.34 -19.69 4.38
CA GLY A 278 1.19 -18.60 5.32
C GLY A 278 1.17 -19.00 6.78
N PRO A 279 1.00 -18.04 7.68
CA PRO A 279 1.01 -16.60 7.38
C PRO A 279 2.42 -16.14 6.98
N VAL A 280 2.52 -15.26 5.98
CA VAL A 280 3.81 -14.73 5.49
C VAL A 280 4.17 -13.38 6.11
N PHE A 281 3.17 -12.70 6.69
CA PHE A 281 3.36 -11.45 7.45
C PHE A 281 2.21 -11.32 8.45
N GLN A 282 2.51 -11.15 9.73
CA GLN A 282 1.51 -11.15 10.78
C GLN A 282 1.88 -10.23 11.94
N ALA A 283 0.90 -9.95 12.80
CA ALA A 283 1.07 -9.14 14.00
C ALA A 283 2.21 -9.64 14.89
N ARG A 284 2.82 -8.71 15.63
CA ARG A 284 3.74 -8.94 16.72
C ARG A 284 3.39 -8.01 17.88
N ASP A 285 4.02 -8.23 19.05
CA ASP A 285 3.81 -7.32 20.17
C ASP A 285 4.15 -5.87 19.80
N GLY A 286 3.19 -4.97 20.00
CA GLY A 286 3.27 -3.56 19.65
C GLY A 286 2.85 -3.20 18.22
N VAL A 287 2.55 -4.19 17.35
CA VAL A 287 2.02 -3.97 16.00
C VAL A 287 0.95 -5.01 15.69
N TYR A 288 -0.29 -4.60 15.56
CA TYR A 288 -1.47 -5.46 15.52
C TYR A 288 -2.19 -5.39 14.18
N GLY A 289 -2.81 -6.48 13.77
CA GLY A 289 -3.72 -6.55 12.63
C GLY A 289 -3.11 -5.97 11.36
N VAL A 290 -2.01 -6.57 10.89
CA VAL A 290 -1.27 -6.13 9.69
C VAL A 290 -1.84 -6.80 8.45
N GLY A 291 -2.11 -6.02 7.42
CA GLY A 291 -2.65 -6.57 6.17
C GLY A 291 -2.97 -5.51 5.14
N HIS A 292 -3.72 -5.91 4.12
CA HIS A 292 -4.12 -5.12 2.95
C HIS A 292 -2.92 -4.39 2.37
N ALA A 293 -1.97 -5.18 1.87
CA ALA A 293 -0.68 -4.68 1.44
C ALA A 293 -0.69 -4.30 -0.05
N SER A 294 0.13 -3.31 -0.39
CA SER A 294 0.55 -3.04 -1.77
C SER A 294 2.07 -3.02 -1.87
N PHE A 295 2.60 -3.15 -3.08
CA PHE A 295 4.02 -3.29 -3.32
C PHE A 295 4.54 -2.22 -4.28
N THR A 296 5.73 -1.71 -3.98
CA THR A 296 6.42 -0.75 -4.83
C THR A 296 7.93 -0.94 -4.73
N THR A 297 8.69 -0.21 -5.53
CA THR A 297 10.15 -0.24 -5.48
C THR A 297 10.70 1.11 -5.08
N SER A 298 11.94 1.15 -4.55
CA SER A 298 12.71 2.40 -4.42
C SER A 298 12.87 3.07 -5.79
N ARG A 299 13.27 4.33 -5.78
CA ARG A 299 13.39 5.16 -6.99
C ARG A 299 14.38 4.59 -8.00
N ASP A 300 15.50 4.05 -7.54
CA ASP A 300 16.52 3.35 -8.34
C ASP A 300 16.15 1.89 -8.68
N GLY A 301 15.05 1.38 -8.13
CA GLY A 301 14.62 -0.01 -8.31
C GLY A 301 15.44 -1.05 -7.55
N SER A 302 16.34 -0.62 -6.65
CA SER A 302 17.23 -1.54 -5.92
C SER A 302 16.60 -2.21 -4.70
N GLN A 303 15.46 -1.67 -4.22
CA GLN A 303 14.75 -2.16 -3.04
C GLN A 303 13.28 -2.37 -3.35
N ASP A 304 12.73 -3.46 -2.85
CA ASP A 304 11.29 -3.73 -2.84
C ASP A 304 10.69 -3.32 -1.50
N TRP A 305 9.50 -2.72 -1.55
CA TRP A 305 8.80 -2.15 -0.41
C TRP A 305 7.39 -2.69 -0.30
N VAL A 306 7.01 -3.08 0.91
CA VAL A 306 5.63 -3.38 1.28
C VAL A 306 5.03 -2.19 2.01
N VAL A 307 3.88 -1.73 1.54
CA VAL A 307 3.04 -0.71 2.18
C VAL A 307 1.78 -1.41 2.65
N TYR A 308 1.43 -1.28 3.91
CA TYR A 308 0.34 -2.02 4.53
C TYR A 308 -0.35 -1.19 5.60
N HIS A 309 -1.51 -1.60 6.05
CA HIS A 309 -2.07 -1.02 7.25
C HIS A 309 -1.83 -1.89 8.48
N SER A 310 -1.85 -1.29 9.65
CA SER A 310 -1.95 -1.96 10.93
C SER A 310 -3.04 -1.33 11.79
N LYS A 311 -3.61 -2.09 12.71
CA LYS A 311 -4.52 -1.53 13.72
C LYS A 311 -3.75 -0.62 14.69
N LYS A 312 -4.41 0.45 15.15
CA LYS A 312 -3.83 1.35 16.15
C LYS A 312 -3.66 0.69 17.53
N THR A 313 -4.55 -0.23 17.86
CA THR A 313 -4.56 -0.95 19.15
C THR A 313 -4.88 -2.42 18.96
N ALA A 314 -4.64 -3.22 20.01
CA ALA A 314 -5.03 -4.63 20.05
C ALA A 314 -6.56 -4.82 20.19
N ALA A 315 -7.30 -3.81 20.62
CA ALA A 315 -8.76 -3.89 20.78
C ALA A 315 -9.47 -4.02 19.42
N PRO A 316 -10.61 -4.70 19.32
CA PRO A 316 -11.42 -4.72 18.10
C PRO A 316 -11.77 -3.31 17.62
N GLY A 317 -11.81 -3.10 16.31
CA GLY A 317 -12.18 -1.80 15.72
C GLY A 317 -11.48 -1.49 14.41
N TRP A 318 -11.90 -0.40 13.78
CA TRP A 318 -11.54 -0.03 12.41
C TRP A 318 -10.48 1.06 12.32
N GLU A 319 -9.94 1.51 13.45
CA GLU A 319 -8.87 2.52 13.43
C GLU A 319 -7.54 1.89 13.04
N ARG A 320 -6.98 2.38 11.94
CA ARG A 320 -5.78 1.85 11.31
C ARG A 320 -4.81 2.95 10.94
N ASP A 321 -3.54 2.56 10.80
CA ASP A 321 -2.43 3.40 10.37
C ASP A 321 -1.71 2.77 9.19
N ILE A 322 -1.21 3.62 8.29
CA ILE A 322 -0.38 3.23 7.15
C ILE A 322 1.06 3.07 7.61
N ARG A 323 1.67 1.99 7.15
CA ARG A 323 3.06 1.62 7.41
C ARG A 323 3.76 1.21 6.14
N ALA A 324 5.08 1.30 6.14
CA ALA A 324 5.92 0.79 5.06
C ALA A 324 7.23 0.22 5.62
N GLN A 325 7.78 -0.76 4.92
CA GLN A 325 9.11 -1.29 5.19
C GLN A 325 9.68 -1.96 3.93
N PRO A 326 11.00 -2.05 3.79
CA PRO A 326 11.60 -2.87 2.74
C PRO A 326 11.40 -4.34 3.04
N PHE A 327 11.43 -5.16 1.98
CA PHE A 327 11.46 -6.60 2.10
C PHE A 327 12.50 -7.19 1.13
N SER A 328 12.83 -8.45 1.30
CA SER A 328 13.82 -9.17 0.49
C SER A 328 13.23 -10.38 -0.20
N TRP A 329 14.04 -11.01 -1.03
CA TRP A 329 13.71 -12.24 -1.73
C TRP A 329 14.65 -13.36 -1.27
N SER A 330 14.09 -14.52 -0.99
CA SER A 330 14.88 -15.72 -0.72
C SER A 330 15.66 -16.16 -1.96
N ALA A 331 16.62 -17.05 -1.79
CA ALA A 331 17.35 -17.65 -2.91
C ALA A 331 16.45 -18.42 -3.90
N ARG A 332 15.21 -18.74 -3.50
CA ARG A 332 14.19 -19.38 -4.35
C ARG A 332 13.22 -18.37 -4.99
N GLY A 333 13.49 -17.07 -4.85
CA GLY A 333 12.63 -16.00 -5.35
C GLY A 333 11.26 -15.93 -4.65
N THR A 334 11.18 -16.29 -3.38
CA THR A 334 9.98 -16.12 -2.53
C THR A 334 10.13 -14.82 -1.74
N PRO A 335 9.11 -13.97 -1.62
CA PRO A 335 9.21 -12.74 -0.84
C PRO A 335 9.36 -13.06 0.66
N GLU A 336 10.23 -12.31 1.33
CA GLU A 336 10.52 -12.40 2.76
C GLU A 336 10.24 -11.04 3.40
N PHE A 337 9.01 -10.85 3.90
CA PHE A 337 8.55 -9.57 4.45
C PHE A 337 9.15 -9.26 5.83
N GLY A 338 9.71 -10.25 6.51
CA GLY A 338 10.25 -10.12 7.86
C GLY A 338 9.15 -9.92 8.92
N LEU A 339 9.50 -9.26 10.01
CA LEU A 339 8.55 -8.85 11.03
C LEU A 339 8.13 -7.40 10.81
N PRO A 340 6.88 -7.02 11.12
CA PRO A 340 6.45 -5.62 11.09
C PRO A 340 7.36 -4.76 11.96
N ALA A 341 7.88 -3.66 11.42
CA ALA A 341 8.69 -2.72 12.19
C ALA A 341 7.89 -2.11 13.34
N LEU A 342 8.49 -1.97 14.51
CA LEU A 342 7.83 -1.40 15.68
C LEU A 342 7.50 0.09 15.46
N SER A 343 6.52 0.57 16.20
CA SER A 343 6.21 2.00 16.22
C SER A 343 7.38 2.78 16.83
N GLY A 344 7.84 3.81 16.12
CA GLY A 344 8.98 4.63 16.52
C GLY A 344 10.34 4.10 16.09
N ASP A 345 10.47 2.87 15.59
CA ASP A 345 11.72 2.39 15.01
C ASP A 345 12.12 3.29 13.84
N ARG A 346 13.39 3.70 13.82
CA ARG A 346 13.97 4.57 12.78
C ARG A 346 14.43 3.73 11.60
N LEU A 347 13.60 3.66 10.58
CA LEU A 347 13.91 2.95 9.33
C LEU A 347 14.64 3.88 8.34
N PRO A 348 15.57 3.36 7.52
CA PRO A 348 16.13 4.15 6.42
C PRO A 348 15.02 4.53 5.43
N LEU A 349 15.13 5.71 4.83
CA LEU A 349 14.31 6.07 3.67
C LEU A 349 14.61 5.12 2.50
N PRO A 350 13.67 4.93 1.56
CA PRO A 350 13.95 4.24 0.31
C PRO A 350 15.20 4.79 -0.38
N ALA A 351 15.92 3.92 -1.10
CA ALA A 351 17.12 4.32 -1.81
C ALA A 351 16.86 5.53 -2.74
N GLU A 352 17.82 6.45 -2.80
CA GLU A 352 17.76 7.74 -3.50
C GLU A 352 16.73 8.75 -2.99
N GLU A 353 16.00 8.47 -1.91
CA GLU A 353 15.10 9.45 -1.28
C GLU A 353 15.79 10.33 -0.24
N CYS A 354 17.01 9.99 0.14
CA CYS A 354 17.83 10.82 1.03
C CYS A 354 18.70 11.75 0.22
N HIS A 355 18.18 12.94 -0.07
CA HIS A 355 18.99 14.00 -0.69
C HIS A 355 19.11 15.18 0.27
N SER A 356 20.32 15.69 0.43
CA SER A 356 20.49 17.04 0.97
C SER A 356 19.68 18.01 0.10
N PRO A 357 18.99 19.01 0.67
CA PRO A 357 18.38 20.04 -0.12
C PRO A 357 19.51 20.60 -1.03
N SER A 358 19.41 20.32 -2.34
CA SER A 358 20.29 20.95 -3.30
C SER A 358 20.11 22.46 -3.08
N SER A 359 21.20 23.13 -2.71
CA SER A 359 21.29 24.58 -2.77
C SER A 359 20.90 24.99 -4.19
N GLY A 360 19.60 25.34 -4.35
CA GLY A 360 19.11 25.93 -5.59
C GLY A 360 19.88 27.21 -5.85
N ILE A 361 20.57 27.22 -6.97
CA ILE A 361 21.16 28.42 -7.56
C ILE A 361 20.05 29.24 -8.20
#